data_c44b1f1531a0e597023f09388e4efb85
#
_entry.id   c44b1f1531a0e597023f09388e4efb85
#
_cell.length_a   1.000
_cell.length_b   1.000
_cell.length_c   1.000
_cell.angle_alpha   90.00
_cell.angle_beta   90.00
_cell.angle_gamma   90.00
#
_symmetry.space_group_name_H-M   'P 1'
#
loop_
_entity.id
_entity.type
_entity.pdbx_description
1 polymer ?
#
loop_
_entity_poly.entity_id
_entity_poly.type
_entity_poly.pdbx_seq_one_letter_code
_entity_poly.pdbx_strand_id
1 'polypeptide(L)'
;METFDATRPLVAASGLGVARAALDFVKEKLAEEGIEVRYGVPRNKLTSMERDVIDMEVMLRAGWLMVLKAVWMADNRKSNALESSMSKVKAGDVSTKVTQKAVEIMGPLGYSREFLLEKWFRDAKITDIYEGTGQINRLVVARALLGYRGSELR
;
A
#
# COMPACT_ATOMS: atom_id res chain seq x y z
N MET A 1 -22.22 -9.64 -2.48
CA MET A 1 -20.96 -9.47 -1.70
C MET A 1 -19.79 -10.22 -2.32
N GLU A 2 -20.00 -11.38 -2.93
CA GLU A 2 -18.93 -12.16 -3.59
C GLU A 2 -18.15 -11.41 -4.68
N THR A 3 -18.81 -10.55 -5.46
CA THR A 3 -18.12 -9.72 -6.47
C THR A 3 -17.05 -8.81 -5.85
N PHE A 4 -17.35 -8.13 -4.73
CA PHE A 4 -16.39 -7.27 -4.05
C PHE A 4 -15.22 -8.05 -3.43
N ASP A 5 -15.46 -9.28 -3.00
CA ASP A 5 -14.42 -10.12 -2.42
C ASP A 5 -13.39 -10.56 -3.48
N ALA A 6 -13.81 -10.63 -4.75
CA ALA A 6 -12.95 -10.89 -5.90
C ALA A 6 -12.23 -9.62 -6.40
N THR A 7 -12.89 -8.45 -6.39
CA THR A 7 -12.36 -7.22 -7.00
C THR A 7 -11.48 -6.39 -6.07
N ARG A 8 -11.70 -6.41 -4.75
CA ARG A 8 -10.87 -5.67 -3.78
C ARG A 8 -9.37 -5.96 -3.86
N PRO A 9 -8.90 -7.22 -4.01
CA PRO A 9 -7.47 -7.48 -4.19
C PRO A 9 -6.89 -6.86 -5.46
N LEU A 10 -7.67 -6.72 -6.54
CA LEU A 10 -7.23 -6.07 -7.78
C LEU A 10 -7.02 -4.57 -7.56
N VAL A 11 -7.96 -3.92 -6.86
CA VAL A 11 -7.82 -2.51 -6.48
C VAL A 11 -6.63 -2.31 -5.53
N ALA A 12 -6.45 -3.21 -4.58
CA ALA A 12 -5.30 -3.21 -3.68
C ALA A 12 -3.98 -3.30 -4.47
N ALA A 13 -3.91 -4.19 -5.47
CA ALA A 13 -2.75 -4.32 -6.35
C ALA A 13 -2.47 -3.03 -7.14
N SER A 14 -3.51 -2.36 -7.64
CA SER A 14 -3.36 -1.07 -8.35
C SER A 14 -2.73 -0.01 -7.46
N GLY A 15 -3.20 0.15 -6.21
CA GLY A 15 -2.62 1.09 -5.25
C GLY A 15 -1.16 0.79 -4.92
N LEU A 16 -0.84 -0.49 -4.73
CA LEU A 16 0.55 -0.92 -4.49
C LEU A 16 1.44 -0.71 -5.73
N GLY A 17 0.89 -0.81 -6.94
CA GLY A 17 1.59 -0.50 -8.19
C GLY A 17 2.01 0.97 -8.25
N VAL A 18 1.11 1.90 -7.90
CA VAL A 18 1.43 3.33 -7.80
C VAL A 18 2.48 3.59 -6.73
N ALA A 19 2.36 2.97 -5.55
CA ALA A 19 3.35 3.07 -4.48
C ALA A 19 4.72 2.55 -4.91
N ARG A 20 4.76 1.46 -5.68
CA ARG A 20 5.99 0.90 -6.24
C ARG A 20 6.66 1.86 -7.20
N ALA A 21 5.91 2.46 -8.13
CA ALA A 21 6.45 3.45 -9.06
C ALA A 21 7.06 4.65 -8.32
N ALA A 22 6.40 5.13 -7.26
CA ALA A 22 6.92 6.23 -6.44
C ALA A 22 8.22 5.85 -5.72
N LEU A 23 8.30 4.64 -5.15
CA LEU A 23 9.51 4.15 -4.50
C LEU A 23 10.68 3.97 -5.49
N ASP A 24 10.41 3.39 -6.65
CA ASP A 24 11.41 3.17 -7.69
C ASP A 24 11.96 4.51 -8.20
N PHE A 25 11.10 5.52 -8.39
CA PHE A 25 11.50 6.89 -8.73
C PHE A 25 12.44 7.49 -7.68
N VAL A 26 12.11 7.37 -6.39
CA VAL A 26 12.98 7.87 -5.30
C VAL A 26 14.34 7.19 -5.36
N LYS A 27 14.38 5.88 -5.50
CA LYS A 27 15.64 5.11 -5.57
C LYS A 27 16.50 5.50 -6.78
N GLU A 28 15.86 5.71 -7.94
CA GLU A 28 16.53 6.17 -9.15
C GLU A 28 17.16 7.56 -8.95
N LYS A 29 16.40 8.53 -8.41
CA LYS A 29 16.91 9.89 -8.19
C LYS A 29 18.01 9.95 -7.13
N LEU A 30 17.92 9.16 -6.07
CA LEU A 30 18.99 9.05 -5.09
C LEU A 30 20.27 8.47 -5.72
N ALA A 31 20.14 7.45 -6.57
CA ALA A 31 21.28 6.84 -7.26
C ALA A 31 21.94 7.83 -8.25
N GLU A 32 21.16 8.67 -8.96
CA GLU A 32 21.70 9.75 -9.81
C GLU A 32 22.55 10.75 -9.02
N GLU A 33 22.23 10.97 -7.75
CA GLU A 33 23.00 11.82 -6.83
C GLU A 33 24.13 11.08 -6.11
N GLY A 34 24.39 9.82 -6.46
CA GLY A 34 25.43 8.98 -5.83
C GLY A 34 25.05 8.48 -4.43
N ILE A 35 23.78 8.53 -4.05
CA ILE A 35 23.29 8.07 -2.76
C ILE A 35 22.75 6.63 -2.92
N GLU A 36 23.44 5.68 -2.31
CA GLU A 36 23.01 4.27 -2.27
C GLU A 36 22.42 3.92 -0.91
N VAL A 37 21.26 3.23 -0.93
CA VAL A 37 20.62 2.72 0.29
C VAL A 37 21.34 1.46 0.76
N ARG A 38 21.90 1.48 1.96
CA ARG A 38 22.71 0.40 2.52
C ARG A 38 21.84 -0.64 3.22
N TYR A 39 21.43 -1.66 2.49
CA TYR A 39 20.70 -2.80 3.05
C TYR A 39 21.62 -3.68 3.93
N GLY A 40 21.04 -4.29 4.97
CA GLY A 40 21.80 -5.19 5.88
C GLY A 40 22.65 -4.47 6.94
N VAL A 41 22.65 -3.14 6.97
CA VAL A 41 23.29 -2.34 8.02
C VAL A 41 22.33 -2.18 9.22
N PRO A 42 22.81 -2.27 10.47
CA PRO A 42 21.98 -2.03 11.65
C PRO A 42 21.27 -0.69 11.60
N ARG A 43 19.96 -0.66 11.96
CA ARG A 43 19.08 0.51 11.81
C ARG A 43 19.64 1.80 12.44
N ASN A 44 20.37 1.70 13.56
CA ASN A 44 21.00 2.83 14.25
C ASN A 44 22.21 3.43 13.50
N LYS A 45 22.72 2.74 12.48
CA LYS A 45 23.83 3.21 11.62
C LYS A 45 23.36 3.77 10.27
N LEU A 46 22.05 3.65 9.98
CA LEU A 46 21.43 4.20 8.78
C LEU A 46 21.08 5.67 8.97
N THR A 47 21.15 6.44 7.89
CA THR A 47 20.62 7.81 7.85
C THR A 47 19.09 7.78 7.97
N SER A 48 18.45 8.93 8.21
CA SER A 48 16.99 9.05 8.24
C SER A 48 16.38 8.63 6.90
N MET A 49 16.95 9.12 5.80
CA MET A 49 16.51 8.83 4.44
C MET A 49 16.59 7.33 4.12
N GLU A 50 17.72 6.67 4.44
CA GLU A 50 17.86 5.23 4.22
C GLU A 50 16.80 4.43 4.99
N ARG A 51 16.53 4.82 6.25
CA ARG A 51 15.47 4.19 7.05
C ARG A 51 14.10 4.36 6.40
N ASP A 52 13.80 5.56 5.92
CA ASP A 52 12.52 5.85 5.28
C ASP A 52 12.34 5.01 4.01
N VAL A 53 13.35 4.91 3.15
CA VAL A 53 13.30 4.09 1.92
C VAL A 53 13.13 2.60 2.25
N ILE A 54 13.87 2.09 3.25
CA ILE A 54 13.75 0.70 3.68
C ILE A 54 12.35 0.43 4.26
N ASP A 55 11.81 1.33 5.07
CA ASP A 55 10.47 1.20 5.64
C ASP A 55 9.38 1.22 4.54
N MET A 56 9.53 2.08 3.53
CA MET A 56 8.65 2.08 2.34
C MET A 56 8.67 0.72 1.63
N GLU A 57 9.84 0.16 1.42
CA GLU A 57 9.98 -1.14 0.75
C GLU A 57 9.37 -2.28 1.58
N VAL A 58 9.59 -2.30 2.89
CA VAL A 58 9.00 -3.29 3.80
C VAL A 58 7.47 -3.19 3.80
N MET A 59 6.92 -1.98 3.88
CA MET A 59 5.47 -1.76 3.81
C MET A 59 4.90 -2.27 2.49
N LEU A 60 5.56 -1.98 1.38
CA LEU A 60 5.13 -2.38 0.05
C LEU A 60 5.12 -3.91 -0.10
N ARG A 61 6.20 -4.57 0.31
CA ARG A 61 6.30 -6.05 0.26
C ARG A 61 5.24 -6.71 1.14
N ALA A 62 5.01 -6.20 2.36
CA ALA A 62 3.96 -6.71 3.24
C ALA A 62 2.56 -6.56 2.61
N GLY A 63 2.29 -5.42 1.96
CA GLY A 63 1.04 -5.21 1.22
C GLY A 63 0.84 -6.22 0.10
N TRP A 64 1.89 -6.47 -0.70
CA TRP A 64 1.85 -7.46 -1.78
C TRP A 64 1.58 -8.88 -1.28
N LEU A 65 2.20 -9.31 -0.19
CA LEU A 65 1.97 -10.64 0.37
C LEU A 65 0.49 -10.83 0.79
N MET A 66 -0.15 -9.78 1.31
CA MET A 66 -1.57 -9.84 1.66
C MET A 66 -2.47 -9.92 0.42
N VAL A 67 -2.15 -9.17 -0.63
CA VAL A 67 -2.86 -9.24 -1.91
C VAL A 67 -2.73 -10.63 -2.53
N LEU A 68 -1.50 -11.14 -2.62
CA LEU A 68 -1.23 -12.46 -3.18
C LEU A 68 -1.97 -13.57 -2.42
N LYS A 69 -2.03 -13.49 -1.08
CA LYS A 69 -2.82 -14.43 -0.28
C LYS A 69 -4.30 -14.39 -0.65
N ALA A 70 -4.89 -13.18 -0.73
CA ALA A 70 -6.30 -13.02 -1.05
C ALA A 70 -6.65 -13.54 -2.46
N VAL A 71 -5.78 -13.27 -3.46
CA VAL A 71 -5.93 -13.76 -4.84
C VAL A 71 -5.78 -15.28 -4.88
N TRP A 72 -4.77 -15.83 -4.23
CA TRP A 72 -4.55 -17.28 -4.17
C TRP A 72 -5.76 -18.02 -3.57
N MET A 73 -6.39 -17.45 -2.55
CA MET A 73 -7.61 -18.04 -1.97
C MET A 73 -8.76 -18.04 -2.98
N ALA A 74 -8.95 -16.93 -3.72
CA ALA A 74 -9.96 -16.85 -4.77
C ALA A 74 -9.73 -17.89 -5.88
N ASP A 75 -8.49 -17.99 -6.38
CA ASP A 75 -8.11 -18.95 -7.44
C ASP A 75 -8.35 -20.40 -7.00
N ASN A 76 -8.18 -20.69 -5.72
CA ASN A 76 -8.42 -22.01 -5.14
C ASN A 76 -9.86 -22.19 -4.62
N ARG A 77 -10.80 -21.33 -5.00
CA ARG A 77 -12.23 -21.37 -4.62
C ARG A 77 -12.45 -21.39 -3.10
N LYS A 78 -11.56 -20.76 -2.33
CA LYS A 78 -11.68 -20.57 -0.89
C LYS A 78 -12.35 -19.23 -0.60
N SER A 79 -13.17 -19.17 0.45
CA SER A 79 -13.72 -17.89 0.92
C SER A 79 -12.58 -16.96 1.32
N ASN A 80 -12.56 -15.75 0.76
CA ASN A 80 -11.49 -14.76 0.95
C ASN A 80 -11.99 -13.38 1.42
N ALA A 81 -13.23 -13.28 1.88
CA ALA A 81 -13.84 -12.00 2.27
C ALA A 81 -13.01 -11.23 3.32
N LEU A 82 -12.43 -11.95 4.30
CA LEU A 82 -11.55 -11.38 5.31
C LEU A 82 -10.24 -10.91 4.71
N GLU A 83 -9.52 -11.78 4.01
CA GLU A 83 -8.22 -11.50 3.40
C GLU A 83 -8.31 -10.42 2.31
N SER A 84 -9.38 -10.42 1.53
CA SER A 84 -9.70 -9.41 0.54
C SER A 84 -9.86 -8.03 1.20
N SER A 85 -10.64 -7.93 2.28
CA SER A 85 -10.81 -6.68 3.03
C SER A 85 -9.51 -6.24 3.71
N MET A 86 -8.76 -7.15 4.31
CA MET A 86 -7.44 -6.87 4.93
C MET A 86 -6.44 -6.35 3.91
N SER A 87 -6.34 -6.99 2.72
CA SER A 87 -5.44 -6.56 1.64
C SER A 87 -5.78 -5.15 1.16
N LYS A 88 -7.09 -4.85 0.99
CA LYS A 88 -7.56 -3.52 0.56
C LYS A 88 -7.22 -2.42 1.58
N VAL A 89 -7.46 -2.66 2.87
CA VAL A 89 -7.09 -1.74 3.94
C VAL A 89 -5.58 -1.48 3.95
N LYS A 90 -4.79 -2.56 3.93
CA LYS A 90 -3.34 -2.46 3.98
C LYS A 90 -2.78 -1.73 2.75
N ALA A 91 -3.27 -2.06 1.57
CA ALA A 91 -2.81 -1.42 0.33
C ALA A 91 -3.15 0.08 0.29
N GLY A 92 -4.35 0.49 0.73
CA GLY A 92 -4.73 1.90 0.83
C GLY A 92 -3.81 2.69 1.78
N ASP A 93 -3.52 2.12 2.96
CA ASP A 93 -2.59 2.72 3.91
C ASP A 93 -1.16 2.82 3.34
N VAL A 94 -0.69 1.74 2.71
CA VAL A 94 0.67 1.67 2.13
C VAL A 94 0.81 2.63 0.96
N SER A 95 -0.14 2.62 0.01
CA SER A 95 -0.06 3.49 -1.17
C SER A 95 -0.01 4.96 -0.79
N THR A 96 -0.86 5.40 0.15
CA THR A 96 -0.85 6.77 0.65
C THR A 96 0.46 7.12 1.36
N LYS A 97 0.93 6.27 2.28
CA LYS A 97 2.15 6.54 3.06
C LYS A 97 3.41 6.55 2.21
N VAL A 98 3.54 5.59 1.29
CA VAL A 98 4.73 5.47 0.44
C VAL A 98 4.80 6.65 -0.54
N THR A 99 3.70 7.00 -1.20
CA THR A 99 3.69 8.14 -2.13
C THR A 99 3.89 9.47 -1.41
N GLN A 100 3.29 9.67 -0.23
CA GLN A 100 3.55 10.85 0.60
C GLN A 100 5.02 10.94 0.99
N LYS A 101 5.60 9.86 1.50
CA LYS A 101 7.00 9.83 1.91
C LYS A 101 7.95 10.04 0.73
N ALA A 102 7.61 9.53 -0.44
CA ALA A 102 8.37 9.79 -1.67
C ALA A 102 8.41 11.29 -2.02
N VAL A 103 7.27 11.99 -1.92
CA VAL A 103 7.22 13.45 -2.11
C VAL A 103 8.07 14.18 -1.06
N GLU A 104 8.00 13.76 0.22
CA GLU A 104 8.80 14.35 1.31
C GLU A 104 10.31 14.18 1.05
N ILE A 105 10.77 13.00 0.65
CA ILE A 105 12.19 12.73 0.37
C ILE A 105 12.68 13.58 -0.82
N MET A 106 11.88 13.69 -1.87
CA MET A 106 12.24 14.43 -3.09
C MET A 106 12.10 15.95 -2.95
N GLY A 107 11.45 16.46 -1.91
CA GLY A 107 11.31 17.90 -1.67
C GLY A 107 10.71 18.65 -2.86
N PRO A 108 11.36 19.74 -3.37
CA PRO A 108 10.84 20.50 -4.48
C PRO A 108 10.61 19.68 -5.76
N LEU A 109 11.46 18.68 -6.03
CA LEU A 109 11.29 17.76 -7.15
C LEU A 109 10.00 16.95 -7.05
N GLY A 110 9.62 16.57 -5.81
CA GLY A 110 8.40 15.82 -5.53
C GLY A 110 7.11 16.59 -5.84
N TYR A 111 7.15 17.91 -5.82
CA TYR A 111 6.03 18.81 -6.18
C TYR A 111 6.08 19.27 -7.64
N SER A 112 7.15 19.00 -8.37
CA SER A 112 7.28 19.41 -9.77
C SER A 112 6.29 18.65 -10.66
N ARG A 113 5.64 19.36 -11.58
CA ARG A 113 4.80 18.75 -12.63
C ARG A 113 5.59 18.14 -13.77
N GLU A 114 6.90 18.32 -13.77
CA GLU A 114 7.81 17.70 -14.72
C GLU A 114 7.85 16.18 -14.54
N PHE A 115 7.64 15.73 -13.30
CA PHE A 115 7.57 14.32 -12.93
C PHE A 115 6.17 13.93 -12.45
N LEU A 116 5.89 12.62 -12.42
CA LEU A 116 4.57 12.10 -12.04
C LEU A 116 4.39 11.94 -10.53
N LEU A 117 5.39 12.25 -9.69
CA LEU A 117 5.39 11.89 -8.28
C LEU A 117 4.25 12.59 -7.51
N GLU A 118 4.03 13.89 -7.72
CA GLU A 118 2.92 14.63 -7.10
C GLU A 118 1.56 14.07 -7.55
N LYS A 119 1.47 13.63 -8.82
CA LYS A 119 0.27 13.01 -9.36
C LYS A 119 0.02 11.65 -8.71
N TRP A 120 1.04 10.81 -8.58
CA TRP A 120 0.91 9.50 -7.93
C TRP A 120 0.47 9.62 -6.47
N PHE A 121 0.92 10.64 -5.76
CA PHE A 121 0.45 10.91 -4.39
C PHE A 121 -1.06 11.21 -4.35
N ARG A 122 -1.57 12.02 -5.29
CA ARG A 122 -3.01 12.29 -5.40
C ARG A 122 -3.79 11.04 -5.85
N ASP A 123 -3.28 10.32 -6.85
CA ASP A 123 -3.93 9.13 -7.40
C ASP A 123 -3.97 7.98 -6.37
N ALA A 124 -2.96 7.83 -5.54
CA ALA A 124 -2.92 6.80 -4.50
C ALA A 124 -4.13 6.88 -3.57
N LYS A 125 -4.63 8.08 -3.27
CA LYS A 125 -5.75 8.25 -2.34
C LYS A 125 -7.06 7.64 -2.83
N ILE A 126 -7.33 7.66 -4.14
CA ILE A 126 -8.56 7.09 -4.69
C ILE A 126 -8.65 5.57 -4.44
N THR A 127 -7.50 4.89 -4.42
CA THR A 127 -7.47 3.43 -4.18
C THR A 127 -7.92 3.04 -2.77
N ASP A 128 -7.86 3.97 -1.80
CA ASP A 128 -8.41 3.79 -0.45
C ASP A 128 -9.94 4.00 -0.39
N ILE A 129 -10.53 4.68 -1.39
CA ILE A 129 -11.92 5.13 -1.35
C ILE A 129 -12.85 4.15 -2.07
N TYR A 130 -12.62 3.88 -3.36
CA TYR A 130 -13.55 3.04 -4.14
C TYR A 130 -13.42 1.55 -3.79
N GLU A 131 -14.40 0.75 -4.18
CA GLU A 131 -14.55 -0.68 -3.77
C GLU A 131 -14.66 -0.87 -2.24
N GLY A 132 -15.18 0.15 -1.56
CA GLY A 132 -15.30 0.24 -0.11
C GLY A 132 -14.11 0.94 0.52
N THR A 133 -14.41 2.00 1.26
CA THR A 133 -13.38 2.79 1.96
C THR A 133 -12.60 1.95 2.96
N GLY A 134 -11.39 2.40 3.30
CA GLY A 134 -10.58 1.77 4.33
C GLY A 134 -11.32 1.58 5.65
N GLN A 135 -12.19 2.55 6.03
CA GLN A 135 -13.02 2.47 7.23
C GLN A 135 -14.02 1.32 7.15
N ILE A 136 -14.78 1.21 6.06
CA ILE A 136 -15.76 0.13 5.86
C ILE A 136 -15.07 -1.22 5.84
N ASN A 137 -13.94 -1.34 5.15
CA ASN A 137 -13.19 -2.60 5.12
C ASN A 137 -12.64 -2.98 6.50
N ARG A 138 -12.21 -2.02 7.36
CA ARG A 138 -11.84 -2.27 8.76
C ARG A 138 -13.01 -2.80 9.57
N LEU A 139 -14.23 -2.30 9.38
CA LEU A 139 -15.42 -2.85 10.02
C LEU A 139 -15.72 -4.28 9.56
N VAL A 140 -15.55 -4.59 8.26
CA VAL A 140 -15.68 -5.97 7.76
C VAL A 140 -14.67 -6.89 8.42
N VAL A 141 -13.41 -6.47 8.53
CA VAL A 141 -12.34 -7.22 9.19
C VAL A 141 -12.66 -7.43 10.68
N ALA A 142 -13.04 -6.37 11.40
CA ALA A 142 -13.38 -6.43 12.81
C ALA A 142 -14.54 -7.41 13.07
N ARG A 143 -15.61 -7.33 12.27
CA ARG A 143 -16.73 -8.28 12.35
C ARG A 143 -16.29 -9.72 12.17
N ALA A 144 -15.50 -9.99 11.16
CA ALA A 144 -15.04 -11.35 10.87
C ALA A 144 -14.18 -11.92 12.02
N LEU A 145 -13.28 -11.09 12.57
CA LEU A 145 -12.40 -11.51 13.67
C LEU A 145 -13.14 -11.70 15.00
N LEU A 146 -14.17 -10.89 15.26
CA LEU A 146 -14.97 -10.94 16.49
C LEU A 146 -16.16 -11.93 16.39
N GLY A 147 -16.42 -12.47 15.22
CA GLY A 147 -17.52 -13.42 14.98
C GLY A 147 -18.91 -12.77 14.99
N TYR A 148 -19.02 -11.43 14.85
CA TYR A 148 -20.30 -10.74 14.82
C TYR A 148 -21.06 -10.93 13.50
N ARG A 149 -22.37 -11.12 13.61
CA ARG A 149 -23.28 -11.11 12.45
C ARG A 149 -23.71 -9.68 12.11
N GLY A 150 -24.10 -9.45 10.84
CA GLY A 150 -24.50 -8.11 10.39
C GLY A 150 -25.68 -7.49 11.14
N SER A 151 -26.54 -8.31 11.75
CA SER A 151 -27.67 -7.88 12.59
C SER A 151 -27.26 -7.39 13.98
N GLU A 152 -26.06 -7.72 14.45
CA GLU A 152 -25.57 -7.41 15.80
C GLU A 152 -24.82 -6.06 15.88
N LEU A 153 -24.63 -5.41 14.75
CA LEU A 153 -23.95 -4.10 14.63
C LEU A 153 -24.94 -2.97 14.25
N ARG A 154 -26.17 -3.05 14.72
CA ARG A 154 -27.19 -1.99 14.55
C ARG A 154 -27.18 -1.04 15.72
#